data_d93ec4effa1e615720ff83d2a269d9bb
#
_entry.id   d93ec4effa1e615720ff83d2a269d9bb
#
_cell.length_a   1.000
_cell.length_b   1.000
_cell.length_c   1.000
_cell.angle_alpha   90.00
_cell.angle_beta   90.00
_cell.angle_gamma   90.00
#
_symmetry.space_group_name_H-M   'P 1'
#
loop_
_entity.id
_entity.type
_entity.pdbx_description
1 polymer ?
#
loop_
_entity_poly.entity_id
_entity_poly.type
_entity_poly.pdbx_seq_one_letter_code
_entity_poly.pdbx_strand_id
1 'polypeptide(L)'
;MTDHWFEPMADHLGETYLRYSFTKGTTQEVDFLVDALGLEPGMRVLDVGCGPGRHAHELARRGIAVHGIDISQRFVDVAAKDAPSGATFERLDARALAFDSEFDAAISLCQGAFGLLGGRDDGAVLAGMARAVRPGGRVGVSAFSAYFQVRFLEDSTFDADAGVNHERTTVKDPAGNEAEFDLWTTCFTPRELRLLATAAGLEERGLWSVGPGAYARNPPTIDSYEFLLVAARPG
;
A
#
# COMPACT_ATOMS: atom_id res chain seq x y z
N MET A 1 -1.07 -12.67 18.08
CA MET A 1 -1.56 -11.78 17.01
C MET A 1 -3.05 -12.04 16.92
N THR A 2 -3.88 -11.01 16.93
CA THR A 2 -5.30 -11.15 16.63
C THR A 2 -5.42 -11.35 15.11
N ASP A 3 -6.16 -12.38 14.69
CA ASP A 3 -6.38 -12.67 13.27
C ASP A 3 -6.95 -11.46 12.56
N HIS A 4 -6.32 -11.02 11.47
CA HIS A 4 -6.80 -9.93 10.65
C HIS A 4 -7.76 -10.48 9.60
N TRP A 5 -8.89 -9.80 9.35
CA TRP A 5 -9.92 -10.24 8.39
C TRP A 5 -9.38 -10.54 6.99
N PHE A 6 -8.28 -9.89 6.59
CA PHE A 6 -7.64 -10.06 5.29
C PHE A 6 -6.87 -11.38 5.16
N GLU A 7 -6.35 -11.95 6.26
CA GLU A 7 -5.51 -13.15 6.22
C GLU A 7 -6.20 -14.35 5.55
N PRO A 8 -7.46 -14.70 5.85
CA PRO A 8 -8.13 -15.81 5.16
C PRO A 8 -8.28 -15.61 3.65
N MET A 9 -8.51 -14.37 3.19
CA MET A 9 -8.58 -14.03 1.78
C MET A 9 -7.21 -14.15 1.11
N ALA A 10 -6.16 -13.67 1.75
CA ALA A 10 -4.79 -13.77 1.25
C ALA A 10 -4.31 -15.23 1.17
N ASP A 11 -4.68 -16.07 2.14
CA ASP A 11 -4.39 -17.51 2.15
C ASP A 11 -5.05 -18.22 0.95
N HIS A 12 -6.30 -17.88 0.67
CA HIS A 12 -7.03 -18.42 -0.48
C HIS A 12 -6.44 -17.95 -1.81
N LEU A 13 -6.16 -16.66 -1.95
CA LEU A 13 -5.60 -16.05 -3.17
C LEU A 13 -4.21 -16.60 -3.53
N GLY A 14 -3.29 -16.63 -2.57
CA GLY A 14 -1.91 -17.02 -2.81
C GLY A 14 -1.31 -16.36 -4.06
N GLU A 15 -0.69 -17.17 -4.93
CA GLU A 15 -0.07 -16.71 -6.18
C GLU A 15 -1.09 -16.15 -7.20
N THR A 16 -2.38 -16.45 -7.07
CA THR A 16 -3.42 -15.98 -7.98
C THR A 16 -3.57 -14.46 -7.92
N TYR A 17 -3.25 -13.84 -6.79
CA TYR A 17 -3.20 -12.38 -6.65
C TYR A 17 -2.42 -11.71 -7.79
N LEU A 18 -1.29 -12.27 -8.20
CA LEU A 18 -0.45 -11.74 -9.28
C LEU A 18 -1.04 -11.85 -10.68
N ARG A 19 -2.19 -12.54 -10.85
CA ARG A 19 -2.90 -12.68 -12.13
C ARG A 19 -3.92 -11.58 -12.38
N TYR A 20 -4.30 -10.82 -11.35
CA TYR A 20 -5.26 -9.72 -11.49
C TYR A 20 -4.70 -8.59 -12.38
N SER A 21 -5.59 -7.91 -13.10
CA SER A 21 -5.20 -6.88 -14.08
C SER A 21 -4.46 -5.70 -13.46
N PHE A 22 -4.82 -5.31 -12.25
CA PHE A 22 -4.19 -4.20 -11.54
C PHE A 22 -2.71 -4.46 -11.18
N THR A 23 -2.25 -5.71 -11.19
CA THR A 23 -0.84 -6.03 -10.92
C THR A 23 0.07 -5.83 -12.13
N LYS A 24 -0.49 -5.68 -13.33
CA LYS A 24 0.28 -5.63 -14.59
C LYS A 24 0.95 -4.29 -14.86
N GLY A 25 0.59 -3.26 -14.11
CA GLY A 25 1.18 -1.92 -14.21
C GLY A 25 2.43 -1.68 -13.37
N THR A 26 2.94 -2.70 -12.67
CA THR A 26 4.00 -2.57 -11.66
C THR A 26 5.24 -1.81 -12.15
N THR A 27 5.73 -2.06 -13.37
CA THR A 27 6.92 -1.37 -13.90
C THR A 27 6.69 0.14 -14.01
N GLN A 28 5.54 0.56 -14.55
CA GLN A 28 5.19 1.97 -14.69
C GLN A 28 5.00 2.65 -13.33
N GLU A 29 4.35 1.96 -12.38
CA GLU A 29 4.17 2.43 -11.01
C GLU A 29 5.53 2.67 -10.34
N VAL A 30 6.46 1.71 -10.47
CA VAL A 30 7.81 1.82 -9.90
C VAL A 30 8.64 2.89 -10.62
N ASP A 31 8.51 3.08 -11.95
CA ASP A 31 9.17 4.20 -12.66
C ASP A 31 8.77 5.54 -12.05
N PHE A 32 7.49 5.71 -11.81
CA PHE A 32 6.97 6.93 -11.19
C PHE A 32 7.44 7.10 -9.73
N LEU A 33 7.42 6.02 -8.94
CA LEU A 33 7.85 6.04 -7.54
C LEU A 33 9.34 6.36 -7.39
N VAL A 34 10.19 5.80 -8.24
CA VAL A 34 11.64 6.10 -8.25
C VAL A 34 11.86 7.60 -8.42
N ASP A 35 11.18 8.24 -9.37
CA ASP A 35 11.27 9.68 -9.59
C ASP A 35 10.63 10.49 -8.43
N ALA A 36 9.41 10.13 -8.02
CA ALA A 36 8.67 10.89 -7.00
C ALA A 36 9.30 10.80 -5.60
N LEU A 37 9.89 9.66 -5.26
CA LEU A 37 10.57 9.44 -3.98
C LEU A 37 12.09 9.72 -4.08
N GLY A 38 12.62 10.00 -5.27
CA GLY A 38 14.05 10.26 -5.49
C GLY A 38 14.91 9.05 -5.10
N LEU A 39 14.49 7.85 -5.51
CA LEU A 39 15.20 6.62 -5.19
C LEU A 39 16.38 6.41 -6.13
N GLU A 40 17.50 5.97 -5.58
CA GLU A 40 18.73 5.65 -6.30
C GLU A 40 19.22 4.24 -5.93
N PRO A 41 19.97 3.56 -6.81
CA PRO A 41 20.58 2.28 -6.47
C PRO A 41 21.41 2.38 -5.18
N GLY A 42 21.27 1.37 -4.30
CA GLY A 42 21.91 1.34 -2.99
C GLY A 42 21.06 1.90 -1.85
N MET A 43 19.99 2.64 -2.14
CA MET A 43 19.02 3.07 -1.12
C MET A 43 18.24 1.88 -0.56
N ARG A 44 17.69 2.07 0.66
CA ARG A 44 16.86 1.09 1.36
C ARG A 44 15.40 1.56 1.44
N VAL A 45 14.47 0.71 1.03
CA VAL A 45 13.02 0.98 1.04
C VAL A 45 12.31 -0.05 1.92
N LEU A 46 11.37 0.43 2.75
CA LEU A 46 10.40 -0.39 3.46
C LEU A 46 9.10 -0.47 2.63
N ASP A 47 8.67 -1.67 2.26
CA ASP A 47 7.40 -1.91 1.56
C ASP A 47 6.38 -2.48 2.55
N VAL A 48 5.43 -1.65 2.98
CA VAL A 48 4.47 -1.93 4.07
C VAL A 48 3.16 -2.46 3.48
N GLY A 49 2.83 -3.72 3.79
CA GLY A 49 1.77 -4.46 3.12
C GLY A 49 2.20 -4.85 1.71
N CYS A 50 3.38 -5.44 1.59
CA CYS A 50 4.01 -5.73 0.30
C CYS A 50 3.27 -6.77 -0.55
N GLY A 51 2.30 -7.49 0.05
CA GLY A 51 1.61 -8.59 -0.61
C GLY A 51 2.58 -9.64 -1.15
N PRO A 52 2.33 -10.20 -2.36
CA PRO A 52 3.24 -11.14 -3.01
C PRO A 52 4.52 -10.48 -3.58
N GLY A 53 4.89 -9.27 -3.17
CA GLY A 53 6.18 -8.66 -3.41
C GLY A 53 6.37 -8.00 -4.78
N ARG A 54 5.32 -7.68 -5.55
CA ARG A 54 5.47 -7.19 -6.93
C ARG A 54 6.29 -5.88 -7.04
N HIS A 55 6.05 -4.90 -6.18
CA HIS A 55 6.81 -3.65 -6.16
C HIS A 55 8.21 -3.84 -5.59
N ALA A 56 8.32 -4.60 -4.49
CA ALA A 56 9.60 -4.93 -3.87
C ALA A 56 10.56 -5.61 -4.84
N HIS A 57 10.06 -6.59 -5.62
CA HIS A 57 10.87 -7.28 -6.64
C HIS A 57 11.34 -6.33 -7.75
N GLU A 58 10.46 -5.45 -8.22
CA GLU A 58 10.82 -4.51 -9.29
C GLU A 58 11.82 -3.46 -8.81
N LEU A 59 11.67 -2.94 -7.60
CA LEU A 59 12.65 -2.04 -6.97
C LEU A 59 14.02 -2.73 -6.78
N ALA A 60 14.01 -3.98 -6.32
CA ALA A 60 15.24 -4.73 -6.11
C ALA A 60 16.01 -4.99 -7.42
N ARG A 61 15.31 -5.26 -8.54
CA ARG A 61 15.93 -5.38 -9.87
C ARG A 61 16.61 -4.09 -10.32
N ARG A 62 16.24 -2.94 -9.77
CA ARG A 62 16.85 -1.63 -10.02
C ARG A 62 17.99 -1.30 -9.06
N GLY A 63 18.40 -2.26 -8.23
CA GLY A 63 19.50 -2.10 -7.27
C GLY A 63 19.11 -1.38 -5.98
N ILE A 64 17.82 -1.26 -5.68
CA ILE A 64 17.30 -0.69 -4.44
C ILE A 64 17.09 -1.85 -3.45
N ALA A 65 17.64 -1.75 -2.25
CA ALA A 65 17.41 -2.76 -1.22
C ALA A 65 16.01 -2.60 -0.62
N VAL A 66 15.20 -3.66 -0.62
CA VAL A 66 13.82 -3.60 -0.14
C VAL A 66 13.61 -4.59 1.00
N HIS A 67 12.98 -4.11 2.06
CA HIS A 67 12.41 -4.94 3.11
C HIS A 67 10.88 -4.85 3.03
N GLY A 68 10.25 -5.94 2.58
CA GLY A 68 8.80 -6.05 2.49
C GLY A 68 8.22 -6.68 3.75
N ILE A 69 7.15 -6.10 4.25
CA ILE A 69 6.38 -6.69 5.35
C ILE A 69 4.91 -6.87 4.94
N ASP A 70 4.30 -7.95 5.39
CA ASP A 70 2.88 -8.21 5.21
C ASP A 70 2.31 -8.99 6.41
N ILE A 71 1.03 -8.82 6.70
CA ILE A 71 0.37 -9.57 7.78
C ILE A 71 0.16 -11.03 7.40
N SER A 72 0.00 -11.34 6.10
CA SER A 72 -0.21 -12.68 5.58
C SER A 72 1.10 -13.43 5.41
N GLN A 73 1.27 -14.50 6.18
CA GLN A 73 2.40 -15.43 5.97
C GLN A 73 2.41 -16.01 4.55
N ARG A 74 1.23 -16.30 4.00
CA ARG A 74 1.09 -16.83 2.64
C ARG A 74 1.68 -15.89 1.59
N PHE A 75 1.40 -14.59 1.70
CA PHE A 75 1.95 -13.60 0.77
C PHE A 75 3.46 -13.42 0.96
N VAL A 76 3.94 -13.40 2.19
CA VAL A 76 5.38 -13.37 2.51
C VAL A 76 6.11 -14.57 1.87
N ASP A 77 5.55 -15.78 1.97
CA ASP A 77 6.14 -16.97 1.37
C ASP A 77 6.18 -16.88 -0.16
N VAL A 78 5.12 -16.35 -0.79
CA VAL A 78 5.08 -16.13 -2.25
C VAL A 78 6.12 -15.08 -2.65
N ALA A 79 6.23 -13.97 -1.92
CA ALA A 79 7.19 -12.92 -2.18
C ALA A 79 8.65 -13.40 -2.04
N ALA A 80 8.92 -14.23 -1.03
CA ALA A 80 10.27 -14.74 -0.77
C ALA A 80 10.73 -15.80 -1.77
N LYS A 81 9.81 -16.56 -2.37
CA LYS A 81 10.11 -17.73 -3.23
C LYS A 81 11.01 -17.38 -4.42
N ASP A 82 10.73 -16.25 -5.10
CA ASP A 82 11.45 -15.82 -6.30
C ASP A 82 12.07 -14.41 -6.09
N ALA A 83 12.45 -14.11 -4.86
CA ALA A 83 12.98 -12.80 -4.47
C ALA A 83 14.29 -12.49 -5.18
N PRO A 84 14.41 -11.35 -5.90
CA PRO A 84 15.69 -10.88 -6.40
C PRO A 84 16.67 -10.58 -5.26
N SER A 85 17.96 -10.61 -5.57
CA SER A 85 18.99 -10.13 -4.62
C SER A 85 18.65 -8.69 -4.17
N GLY A 86 18.70 -8.44 -2.87
CA GLY A 86 18.33 -7.14 -2.27
C GLY A 86 16.89 -7.03 -1.79
N ALA A 87 16.01 -8.00 -2.07
CA ALA A 87 14.67 -8.07 -1.48
C ALA A 87 14.63 -9.08 -0.33
N THR A 88 14.06 -8.67 0.79
CA THR A 88 13.81 -9.51 1.97
C THR A 88 12.36 -9.33 2.43
N PHE A 89 11.77 -10.34 3.04
CA PHE A 89 10.36 -10.33 3.42
C PHE A 89 10.16 -10.88 4.82
N GLU A 90 9.21 -10.29 5.56
CA GLU A 90 8.88 -10.68 6.93
C GLU A 90 7.37 -10.58 7.18
N ARG A 91 6.82 -11.53 7.95
CA ARG A 91 5.45 -11.41 8.46
C ARG A 91 5.42 -10.44 9.63
N LEU A 92 4.80 -9.28 9.44
CA LEU A 92 4.69 -8.24 10.46
C LEU A 92 3.36 -7.47 10.31
N ASP A 93 2.74 -7.16 11.45
CA ASP A 93 1.58 -6.26 11.49
C ASP A 93 2.05 -4.81 11.35
N ALA A 94 1.56 -4.12 10.32
CA ALA A 94 1.93 -2.73 10.05
C ALA A 94 1.57 -1.75 11.18
N ARG A 95 0.62 -2.10 12.05
CA ARG A 95 0.29 -1.32 13.25
C ARG A 95 1.37 -1.38 14.33
N ALA A 96 2.27 -2.35 14.24
CA ALA A 96 3.35 -2.60 15.20
C ALA A 96 4.75 -2.32 14.63
N LEU A 97 4.88 -1.43 13.65
CA LEU A 97 6.17 -1.03 13.10
C LEU A 97 7.10 -0.50 14.21
N ALA A 98 8.25 -1.15 14.37
CA ALA A 98 9.24 -0.78 15.38
C ALA A 98 10.53 -0.18 14.79
N PHE A 99 10.61 -0.04 13.46
CA PHE A 99 11.77 0.55 12.77
C PHE A 99 11.93 2.03 13.12
N ASP A 100 13.15 2.49 13.25
CA ASP A 100 13.49 3.89 13.52
C ASP A 100 14.67 4.34 12.64
N SER A 101 14.41 5.24 11.70
CA SER A 101 15.43 5.89 10.87
C SER A 101 16.32 4.91 10.08
N GLU A 102 15.77 3.75 9.69
CA GLU A 102 16.51 2.68 9.02
C GLU A 102 16.42 2.71 7.50
N PHE A 103 15.43 3.42 6.95
CA PHE A 103 15.13 3.42 5.53
C PHE A 103 15.26 4.81 4.91
N ASP A 104 15.58 4.86 3.62
CA ASP A 104 15.59 6.09 2.82
C ASP A 104 14.19 6.49 2.39
N ALA A 105 13.33 5.48 2.16
CA ALA A 105 11.91 5.69 1.92
C ALA A 105 11.07 4.53 2.47
N ALA A 106 9.77 4.79 2.63
CA ALA A 106 8.77 3.76 2.92
C ALA A 106 7.58 3.91 1.97
N ILE A 107 7.03 2.80 1.49
CA ILE A 107 5.86 2.77 0.63
C ILE A 107 4.78 1.86 1.22
N SER A 108 3.49 2.20 0.96
CA SER A 108 2.34 1.32 1.15
C SER A 108 1.38 1.57 0.00
N LEU A 109 1.28 0.61 -0.91
CA LEU A 109 0.63 0.79 -2.20
C LEU A 109 -0.52 -0.19 -2.39
N CYS A 110 -1.47 0.18 -3.23
CA CYS A 110 -2.64 -0.66 -3.55
C CYS A 110 -3.33 -1.16 -2.28
N GLN A 111 -3.43 -0.30 -1.27
CA GLN A 111 -3.98 -0.61 0.05
C GLN A 111 -3.32 -1.82 0.72
N GLY A 112 -2.01 -1.94 0.59
CA GLY A 112 -1.27 -3.03 1.21
C GLY A 112 -1.48 -3.12 2.72
N ALA A 113 -1.32 -2.00 3.43
CA ALA A 113 -1.56 -1.92 4.87
C ALA A 113 -2.28 -0.62 5.27
N PHE A 114 -2.07 0.46 4.53
CA PHE A 114 -2.77 1.73 4.71
C PHE A 114 -4.11 1.66 3.95
N GLY A 115 -5.23 1.77 4.65
CA GLY A 115 -6.57 1.68 4.08
C GLY A 115 -7.29 0.32 4.23
N LEU A 116 -6.66 -0.71 4.82
CA LEU A 116 -7.32 -2.00 5.09
C LEU A 116 -7.61 -2.26 6.58
N LEU A 117 -7.61 -1.22 7.39
CA LEU A 117 -7.74 -1.33 8.85
C LEU A 117 -9.13 -1.00 9.38
N GLY A 118 -10.13 -0.89 8.50
CA GLY A 118 -11.52 -0.59 8.88
C GLY A 118 -11.68 0.78 9.51
N GLY A 119 -10.96 1.80 9.02
CA GLY A 119 -11.12 3.21 9.39
C GLY A 119 -10.52 3.60 10.75
N ARG A 120 -9.62 2.81 11.35
CA ARG A 120 -9.14 3.07 12.72
C ARG A 120 -7.65 3.37 12.83
N ASP A 121 -6.81 2.46 12.40
CA ASP A 121 -5.37 2.49 12.73
C ASP A 121 -4.48 3.01 11.59
N ASP A 122 -5.08 3.57 10.53
CA ASP A 122 -4.35 4.09 9.37
C ASP A 122 -3.34 5.17 9.76
N GLY A 123 -3.71 6.05 10.70
CA GLY A 123 -2.80 7.05 11.26
C GLY A 123 -1.60 6.43 12.00
N ALA A 124 -1.78 5.30 12.69
CA ALA A 124 -0.69 4.61 13.37
C ALA A 124 0.29 3.98 12.37
N VAL A 125 -0.22 3.39 11.27
CA VAL A 125 0.62 2.88 10.18
C VAL A 125 1.44 4.01 9.56
N LEU A 126 0.81 5.13 9.21
CA LEU A 126 1.52 6.26 8.61
C LEU A 126 2.57 6.86 9.56
N ALA A 127 2.27 6.98 10.86
CA ALA A 127 3.22 7.41 11.87
C ALA A 127 4.39 6.41 12.03
N GLY A 128 4.12 5.11 11.96
CA GLY A 128 5.14 4.07 11.95
C GLY A 128 6.06 4.17 10.74
N MET A 129 5.50 4.38 9.54
CA MET A 129 6.28 4.62 8.31
C MET A 129 7.13 5.89 8.41
N ALA A 130 6.57 6.98 8.95
CA ALA A 130 7.31 8.23 9.17
C ALA A 130 8.50 8.04 10.10
N ARG A 131 8.35 7.25 11.17
CA ARG A 131 9.44 6.93 12.09
C ARG A 131 10.48 6.02 11.43
N ALA A 132 10.05 5.06 10.60
CA ALA A 132 10.95 4.11 9.94
C ALA A 132 11.92 4.77 8.96
N VAL A 133 11.52 5.87 8.30
CA VAL A 133 12.42 6.59 7.39
C VAL A 133 13.33 7.55 8.15
N ARG A 134 14.56 7.74 7.67
CA ARG A 134 15.52 8.71 8.23
C ARG A 134 15.03 10.15 8.05
N PRO A 135 15.57 11.12 8.84
CA PRO A 135 15.35 12.55 8.55
C PRO A 135 15.69 12.87 7.09
N GLY A 136 14.81 13.59 6.40
CA GLY A 136 14.86 13.83 4.95
C GLY A 136 14.35 12.69 4.07
N GLY A 137 14.10 11.50 4.63
CA GLY A 137 13.52 10.36 3.93
C GLY A 137 12.07 10.60 3.51
N ARG A 138 11.57 9.81 2.56
CA ARG A 138 10.25 10.00 1.96
C ARG A 138 9.32 8.83 2.22
N VAL A 139 8.02 9.15 2.30
CA VAL A 139 6.94 8.18 2.44
C VAL A 139 5.99 8.35 1.26
N GLY A 140 5.62 7.22 0.63
CA GLY A 140 4.61 7.16 -0.42
C GLY A 140 3.47 6.23 -0.03
N VAL A 141 2.24 6.74 0.03
CA VAL A 141 1.06 5.90 0.29
C VAL A 141 0.01 6.11 -0.78
N SER A 142 -0.55 5.03 -1.30
CA SER A 142 -1.73 5.12 -2.14
C SER A 142 -2.99 4.78 -1.35
N ALA A 143 -4.09 5.46 -1.68
CA ALA A 143 -5.33 5.37 -0.94
C ALA A 143 -6.54 5.55 -1.85
N PHE A 144 -7.59 4.75 -1.68
CA PHE A 144 -8.81 4.88 -2.46
C PHE A 144 -9.57 6.16 -2.15
N SER A 145 -10.18 6.71 -3.19
CA SER A 145 -10.93 7.95 -3.13
C SER A 145 -12.32 7.73 -2.54
N ALA A 146 -12.64 8.42 -1.45
CA ALA A 146 -13.99 8.43 -0.89
C ALA A 146 -15.01 9.00 -1.89
N TYR A 147 -14.60 9.99 -2.71
CA TYR A 147 -15.49 10.57 -3.73
C TYR A 147 -15.88 9.56 -4.80
N PHE A 148 -14.89 8.83 -5.31
CA PHE A 148 -15.11 7.81 -6.32
C PHE A 148 -15.98 6.68 -5.76
N GLN A 149 -15.63 6.18 -4.58
CA GLN A 149 -16.33 5.06 -3.98
C GLN A 149 -17.81 5.36 -3.74
N VAL A 150 -18.13 6.51 -3.15
CA VAL A 150 -19.54 6.92 -2.91
C VAL A 150 -20.31 7.12 -4.22
N ARG A 151 -19.65 7.61 -5.27
CA ARG A 151 -20.29 7.83 -6.57
C ARG A 151 -20.62 6.55 -7.34
N PHE A 152 -19.77 5.53 -7.18
CA PHE A 152 -19.87 4.27 -7.92
C PHE A 152 -20.15 3.08 -6.99
N LEU A 153 -20.97 3.30 -5.94
CA LEU A 153 -21.45 2.23 -5.06
C LEU A 153 -22.30 1.25 -5.88
N GLU A 154 -21.74 0.05 -6.10
CA GLU A 154 -22.44 -1.09 -6.68
C GLU A 154 -22.21 -2.27 -5.73
N ASP A 155 -23.29 -2.91 -5.26
CA ASP A 155 -23.25 -4.09 -4.37
C ASP A 155 -22.35 -3.93 -3.12
N SER A 156 -22.20 -2.69 -2.63
CA SER A 156 -21.40 -2.35 -1.47
C SER A 156 -22.12 -1.38 -0.55
N THR A 157 -21.66 -1.22 0.68
CA THR A 157 -22.15 -0.25 1.65
C THR A 157 -21.03 0.67 2.10
N PHE A 158 -21.34 1.94 2.30
CA PHE A 158 -20.36 2.92 2.75
C PHE A 158 -20.75 3.48 4.12
N ASP A 159 -19.89 3.26 5.12
CA ASP A 159 -19.98 3.90 6.42
C ASP A 159 -19.37 5.30 6.32
N ALA A 160 -20.21 6.33 6.31
CA ALA A 160 -19.78 7.71 6.16
C ALA A 160 -19.08 8.27 7.42
N ASP A 161 -19.33 7.70 8.60
CA ASP A 161 -18.67 8.11 9.84
C ASP A 161 -17.23 7.60 9.91
N ALA A 162 -17.02 6.35 9.53
CA ALA A 162 -15.70 5.72 9.50
C ALA A 162 -14.94 5.93 8.17
N GLY A 163 -15.60 6.37 7.10
CA GLY A 163 -15.01 6.46 5.76
C GLY A 163 -14.72 5.09 5.15
N VAL A 164 -15.48 4.05 5.51
CA VAL A 164 -15.19 2.66 5.14
C VAL A 164 -16.20 2.13 4.14
N ASN A 165 -15.71 1.63 3.02
CA ASN A 165 -16.47 0.81 2.09
C ASN A 165 -16.42 -0.65 2.54
N HIS A 166 -17.57 -1.31 2.59
CA HIS A 166 -17.70 -2.75 2.80
C HIS A 166 -18.35 -3.38 1.58
N GLU A 167 -17.68 -4.35 0.99
CA GLU A 167 -18.18 -5.12 -0.14
C GLU A 167 -17.92 -6.61 0.09
N ARG A 168 -18.67 -7.43 -0.62
CA ARG A 168 -18.43 -8.87 -0.71
C ARG A 168 -17.84 -9.20 -2.08
N THR A 169 -16.70 -9.86 -2.08
CA THR A 169 -15.96 -10.18 -3.30
C THR A 169 -15.74 -11.67 -3.44
N THR A 170 -15.82 -12.18 -4.66
CA THR A 170 -15.49 -13.57 -4.99
C THR A 170 -14.10 -13.63 -5.59
N VAL A 171 -13.23 -14.42 -4.99
CA VAL A 171 -11.85 -14.62 -5.46
C VAL A 171 -11.55 -16.09 -5.71
N LYS A 172 -10.54 -16.35 -6.57
CA LYS A 172 -10.13 -17.71 -6.95
C LYS A 172 -8.78 -18.07 -6.35
N ASP A 173 -8.67 -19.30 -5.90
CA ASP A 173 -7.39 -19.89 -5.51
C ASP A 173 -6.55 -20.30 -6.76
N PRO A 174 -5.29 -20.76 -6.58
CA PRO A 174 -4.46 -21.23 -7.68
C PRO A 174 -5.04 -22.43 -8.48
N ALA A 175 -5.91 -23.22 -7.87
CA ALA A 175 -6.61 -24.35 -8.51
C ALA A 175 -7.89 -23.92 -9.23
N GLY A 176 -8.33 -22.65 -9.06
CA GLY A 176 -9.53 -22.09 -9.67
C GLY A 176 -10.80 -22.24 -8.83
N ASN A 177 -10.70 -22.69 -7.58
CA ASN A 177 -11.85 -22.75 -6.68
C ASN A 177 -12.22 -21.32 -6.23
N GLU A 178 -13.53 -21.04 -6.26
CA GLU A 178 -14.10 -19.76 -5.85
C GLU A 178 -14.45 -19.76 -4.35
N ALA A 179 -14.20 -18.62 -3.69
CA ALA A 179 -14.70 -18.36 -2.34
C ALA A 179 -15.07 -16.87 -2.20
N GLU A 180 -16.06 -16.60 -1.35
CA GLU A 180 -16.51 -15.25 -1.05
C GLU A 180 -15.85 -14.75 0.24
N PHE A 181 -15.44 -13.48 0.22
CA PHE A 181 -14.87 -12.78 1.35
C PHE A 181 -15.45 -11.39 1.48
N ASP A 182 -15.55 -10.92 2.72
CA ASP A 182 -15.83 -9.54 3.02
C ASP A 182 -14.55 -8.69 2.89
N LEU A 183 -14.66 -7.52 2.26
CA LEU A 183 -13.58 -6.57 2.07
C LEU A 183 -13.96 -5.22 2.66
N TRP A 184 -13.18 -4.75 3.63
CA TRP A 184 -13.34 -3.44 4.26
C TRP A 184 -12.21 -2.52 3.85
N THR A 185 -12.54 -1.45 3.17
CA THR A 185 -11.58 -0.51 2.61
C THR A 185 -11.83 0.89 3.17
N THR A 186 -10.84 1.45 3.86
CA THR A 186 -10.88 2.86 4.22
C THR A 186 -10.64 3.72 2.98
N CYS A 187 -11.54 4.65 2.72
CA CYS A 187 -11.47 5.57 1.61
C CYS A 187 -11.22 6.99 2.11
N PHE A 188 -10.38 7.72 1.43
CA PHE A 188 -9.90 9.01 1.90
C PHE A 188 -10.26 10.14 0.95
N THR A 189 -10.32 11.35 1.50
CA THR A 189 -10.25 12.58 0.71
C THR A 189 -8.81 13.11 0.65
N PRO A 190 -8.43 13.90 -0.37
CA PRO A 190 -7.13 14.55 -0.41
C PRO A 190 -6.83 15.41 0.82
N ARG A 191 -7.87 16.00 1.41
CA ARG A 191 -7.74 16.80 2.63
C ARG A 191 -7.39 15.94 3.85
N GLU A 192 -8.02 14.79 4.00
CA GLU A 192 -7.70 13.83 5.10
C GLU A 192 -6.29 13.31 4.99
N LEU A 193 -5.84 12.93 3.79
CA LEU A 193 -4.47 12.47 3.57
C LEU A 193 -3.45 13.51 4.00
N ARG A 194 -3.69 14.81 3.71
CA ARG A 194 -2.83 15.91 4.18
C ARG A 194 -2.83 16.06 5.69
N LEU A 195 -4.00 15.95 6.32
CA LEU A 195 -4.12 16.03 7.77
C LEU A 195 -3.42 14.87 8.47
N LEU A 196 -3.57 13.64 7.94
CA LEU A 196 -2.87 12.46 8.45
C LEU A 196 -1.36 12.58 8.29
N ALA A 197 -0.86 13.07 7.13
CA ALA A 197 0.56 13.33 6.94
C ALA A 197 1.10 14.33 7.96
N THR A 198 0.40 15.45 8.16
CA THR A 198 0.77 16.46 9.16
C THR A 198 0.77 15.88 10.58
N ALA A 199 -0.24 15.08 10.93
CA ALA A 199 -0.32 14.42 12.24
C ALA A 199 0.81 13.41 12.46
N ALA A 200 1.29 12.76 11.38
CA ALA A 200 2.45 11.87 11.42
C ALA A 200 3.80 12.61 11.38
N GLY A 201 3.81 13.94 11.41
CA GLY A 201 5.03 14.75 11.35
C GLY A 201 5.69 14.78 9.97
N LEU A 202 4.93 14.53 8.91
CA LEU A 202 5.39 14.53 7.53
C LEU A 202 5.01 15.83 6.81
N GLU A 203 5.86 16.29 5.91
CA GLU A 203 5.62 17.41 4.99
C GLU A 203 5.22 16.90 3.61
N GLU A 204 4.06 17.31 3.09
CA GLU A 204 3.63 16.96 1.74
C GLU A 204 4.65 17.40 0.68
N ARG A 205 4.97 16.51 -0.26
CA ARG A 205 5.77 16.78 -1.45
C ARG A 205 4.94 16.68 -2.73
N GLY A 206 3.82 15.98 -2.67
CA GLY A 206 2.84 15.88 -3.73
C GLY A 206 1.69 14.97 -3.36
N LEU A 207 0.55 15.24 -3.97
CA LEU A 207 -0.64 14.42 -3.88
C LEU A 207 -1.32 14.39 -5.24
N TRP A 208 -1.39 13.21 -5.83
CA TRP A 208 -1.81 13.05 -7.22
C TRP A 208 -2.93 12.02 -7.35
N SER A 209 -3.74 12.19 -8.41
CA SER A 209 -4.68 11.19 -8.89
C SER A 209 -3.90 10.10 -9.64
N VAL A 210 -4.02 8.87 -9.20
CA VAL A 210 -3.35 7.71 -9.80
C VAL A 210 -4.34 6.55 -10.01
N GLY A 211 -3.91 5.55 -10.74
CA GLY A 211 -4.60 4.29 -10.90
C GLY A 211 -3.62 3.21 -11.31
N PRO A 212 -3.97 1.93 -11.21
CA PRO A 212 -3.06 0.83 -11.53
C PRO A 212 -2.44 0.98 -12.93
N GLY A 213 -1.11 1.01 -12.99
CA GLY A 213 -0.35 1.17 -14.23
C GLY A 213 -0.46 2.55 -14.91
N ALA A 214 -1.01 3.55 -14.20
CA ALA A 214 -1.24 4.90 -14.73
C ALA A 214 -0.84 5.98 -13.70
N TYR A 215 0.27 5.79 -13.00
CA TYR A 215 0.79 6.78 -12.05
C TYR A 215 1.34 7.99 -12.80
N ALA A 216 0.83 9.17 -12.47
CA ALA A 216 1.24 10.44 -13.05
C ALA A 216 0.95 11.60 -12.08
N ARG A 217 1.57 12.78 -12.31
CA ARG A 217 1.34 13.98 -11.49
C ARG A 217 0.03 14.69 -11.87
N ASN A 218 -1.07 13.95 -11.96
CA ASN A 218 -2.38 14.52 -12.22
C ASN A 218 -2.99 15.09 -10.93
N PRO A 219 -3.63 16.27 -10.98
CA PRO A 219 -4.30 16.82 -9.81
C PRO A 219 -5.48 15.91 -9.38
N PRO A 220 -5.75 15.78 -8.08
CA PRO A 220 -6.93 15.09 -7.57
C PRO A 220 -8.24 15.73 -8.09
N THR A 221 -9.19 14.87 -8.45
CA THR A 221 -10.56 15.26 -8.84
C THR A 221 -11.58 14.37 -8.13
N ILE A 222 -12.85 14.69 -8.27
CA ILE A 222 -13.93 13.83 -7.74
C ILE A 222 -14.05 12.51 -8.51
N ASP A 223 -13.46 12.40 -9.69
CA ASP A 223 -13.44 11.21 -10.52
C ASP A 223 -12.15 10.37 -10.32
N SER A 224 -11.23 10.85 -9.45
CA SER A 224 -10.02 10.10 -9.12
C SER A 224 -10.38 8.80 -8.41
N TYR A 225 -9.91 7.68 -8.95
CA TYR A 225 -10.10 6.36 -8.36
C TYR A 225 -9.26 6.19 -7.08
N GLU A 226 -8.01 6.61 -7.14
CA GLU A 226 -7.00 6.46 -6.10
C GLU A 226 -6.13 7.72 -6.03
N PHE A 227 -5.61 8.02 -4.86
CA PHE A 227 -4.65 9.09 -4.62
C PHE A 227 -3.31 8.50 -4.21
N LEU A 228 -2.23 9.10 -4.69
CA LEU A 228 -0.89 8.85 -4.18
C LEU A 228 -0.42 10.10 -3.43
N LEU A 229 -0.23 9.97 -2.14
CA LEU A 229 0.45 10.96 -1.30
C LEU A 229 1.94 10.64 -1.24
N VAL A 230 2.77 11.61 -1.55
CA VAL A 230 4.21 11.59 -1.26
C VAL A 230 4.52 12.68 -0.26
N ALA A 231 5.17 12.33 0.83
CA ALA A 231 5.53 13.24 1.91
C ALA A 231 6.96 12.94 2.39
N ALA A 232 7.59 13.89 3.06
CA ALA A 232 8.94 13.74 3.59
C ALA A 232 8.97 13.92 5.10
N ARG A 233 9.80 13.14 5.79
CA ARG A 233 10.16 13.41 7.18
C ARG A 233 11.09 14.62 7.20
N PRO A 234 10.80 15.68 7.99
CA PRO A 234 11.72 16.81 8.15
C PRO A 234 13.13 16.37 8.55
N GLY A 235 14.14 17.14 8.09
CA GLY A 235 15.54 16.89 8.41
C GLY A 235 15.93 17.40 9.80
#